data_52dbbc3468132b6a4c6a4163e1aaa610
#
_entry.id   52dbbc3468132b6a4c6a4163e1aaa610
#
_cell.length_a   1.000
_cell.length_b   1.000
_cell.length_c   1.000
_cell.angle_alpha   90.00
_cell.angle_beta   90.00
_cell.angle_gamma   90.00
#
_symmetry.space_group_name_H-M   'P 1'
#
loop_
_entity.id
_entity.type
_entity.pdbx_description
1 polymer ?
#
loop_
_entity_poly.entity_id
_entity_poly.type
_entity_poly.pdbx_seq_one_letter_code
_entity_poly.pdbx_strand_id
1 'polypeptide(L)' 'MARTLDITLEHCPMTFVKVKLALAQMKSGEELDVALSEGEPLNNVPRTVTEQGHQVLSIHQVEGVHHVLIRKA' A
#
# COMPACT_ATOMS: atom_id res chain seq x y z
N MET A 1 -2.74 -15.54 3.20
CA MET A 1 -3.85 -14.71 2.73
C MET A 1 -3.45 -13.25 2.68
N ALA A 2 -3.90 -12.54 1.65
CA ALA A 2 -3.63 -11.11 1.54
C ALA A 2 -4.53 -10.32 2.50
N ARG A 3 -3.97 -9.31 3.15
CA ARG A 3 -4.75 -8.34 3.91
C ARG A 3 -5.17 -7.21 2.97
N THR A 4 -6.24 -6.53 3.31
CA THR A 4 -6.68 -5.35 2.54
C THR A 4 -6.66 -4.12 3.43
N LEU A 5 -6.29 -2.99 2.84
CA LEU A 5 -6.25 -1.70 3.51
C LEU A 5 -6.82 -0.64 2.57
N ASP A 6 -7.91 -0.01 2.97
CA ASP A 6 -8.54 1.05 2.18
C ASP A 6 -8.15 2.40 2.77
N ILE A 7 -7.35 3.16 2.03
CA ILE A 7 -6.93 4.50 2.42
C ILE A 7 -7.33 5.55 1.39
N THR A 8 -8.38 5.25 0.61
CA THR A 8 -8.86 6.17 -0.43
C THR A 8 -9.33 7.50 0.12
N LEU A 9 -9.79 7.54 1.37
CA LEU A 9 -10.26 8.77 2.02
C LEU A 9 -9.17 9.48 2.83
N GLU A 10 -7.98 8.89 2.91
CA GLU A 10 -6.90 9.49 3.68
C GLU A 10 -6.05 10.43 2.82
N HIS A 11 -5.39 11.36 3.49
CA HIS A 11 -4.49 12.31 2.85
C HIS A 11 -3.06 12.08 3.33
N CYS A 12 -2.09 12.39 2.48
CA CYS A 12 -0.69 12.33 2.85
C CYS A 12 -0.41 13.34 3.98
N PRO A 13 0.32 12.99 5.05
CA PRO A 13 1.14 11.78 5.21
C PRO A 13 0.43 10.59 5.84
N MET A 14 -0.87 10.69 6.15
CA MET A 14 -1.58 9.62 6.86
C MET A 14 -1.68 8.34 6.03
N THR A 15 -1.77 8.45 4.71
CA THR A 15 -1.78 7.27 3.84
C THR A 15 -0.54 6.41 4.08
N PHE A 16 0.62 7.03 4.10
CA PHE A 16 1.88 6.36 4.36
C PHE A 16 1.93 5.76 5.75
N VAL A 17 1.51 6.53 6.76
CA VAL A 17 1.53 6.08 8.16
C VAL A 17 0.68 4.82 8.33
N LYS A 18 -0.51 4.80 7.74
CA LYS A 18 -1.40 3.64 7.84
C LYS A 18 -0.82 2.41 7.15
N VAL A 19 -0.21 2.58 5.99
CA VAL A 19 0.45 1.48 5.28
C VAL A 19 1.60 0.93 6.12
N LYS A 20 2.41 1.82 6.68
CA LYS A 20 3.54 1.42 7.51
C LYS A 20 3.09 0.63 8.73
N LEU A 21 2.03 1.07 9.40
CA LEU A 21 1.50 0.37 10.56
C LEU A 21 0.94 -1.00 10.19
N ALA A 22 0.24 -1.10 9.06
CA ALA A 22 -0.29 -2.37 8.60
C ALA A 22 0.85 -3.35 8.31
N LEU A 23 1.89 -2.89 7.62
CA LEU A 23 3.04 -3.74 7.31
C LEU A 23 3.77 -4.18 8.58
N ALA A 24 3.85 -3.31 9.58
CA ALA A 24 4.51 -3.65 10.84
C ALA A 24 3.80 -4.77 11.60
N GLN A 25 2.50 -4.93 11.38
CA GLN A 25 1.72 -5.98 12.02
C GLN A 25 1.69 -7.28 11.22
N MET A 26 2.25 -7.27 10.02
CA MET A 26 2.27 -8.44 9.14
C MET A 26 3.53 -9.26 9.35
N LYS A 27 3.44 -10.54 9.00
CA LYS A 27 4.59 -11.43 9.02
C LYS A 27 5.30 -11.37 7.68
N SER A 28 6.58 -11.69 7.69
CA SER A 28 7.38 -11.78 6.48
C SER A 28 6.72 -12.70 5.45
N GLY A 29 6.60 -12.23 4.22
CA GLY A 29 5.99 -12.99 3.14
C GLY A 29 4.48 -12.79 2.99
N GLU A 30 3.83 -12.13 3.93
CA GLU A 30 2.41 -11.80 3.79
C GLU A 30 2.22 -10.68 2.76
N GLU A 31 1.05 -10.66 2.14
CA GLU A 31 0.70 -9.68 1.13
C GLU A 31 -0.34 -8.69 1.64
N LEU A 32 -0.24 -7.45 1.20
CA LEU A 32 -1.17 -6.38 1.56
C LEU A 32 -1.68 -5.73 0.28
N ASP A 33 -3.00 -5.72 0.12
CA ASP A 33 -3.66 -5.00 -0.98
C ASP A 33 -4.10 -3.65 -0.47
N VAL A 34 -3.45 -2.58 -0.94
CA VAL A 34 -3.73 -1.21 -0.51
C VAL A 34 -4.55 -0.51 -1.57
N ALA A 35 -5.73 -0.05 -1.20
CA ALA A 35 -6.59 0.74 -2.09
C ALA A 35 -6.28 2.22 -1.90
N LEU A 36 -5.86 2.87 -2.98
CA LEU A 36 -5.41 4.25 -2.99
C LEU A 36 -6.24 5.10 -3.95
N SER A 37 -6.46 6.36 -3.59
CA SER A 37 -7.00 7.31 -4.54
C SER A 37 -5.89 7.80 -5.47
N GLU A 38 -6.29 8.35 -6.63
CA GLU A 38 -5.35 8.88 -7.60
C GLU A 38 -4.61 10.11 -7.03
N GLY A 39 -3.35 10.31 -7.47
CA GLY A 39 -2.56 11.45 -7.07
C GLY A 39 -1.33 11.07 -6.24
N GLU A 40 -0.98 11.91 -5.26
CA GLU A 40 0.23 11.74 -4.46
C GLU A 40 0.33 10.37 -3.75
N PRO A 41 -0.75 9.84 -3.14
CA PRO A 41 -0.63 8.54 -2.48
C PRO A 41 -0.20 7.44 -3.44
N LEU A 42 -0.73 7.45 -4.67
CA LEU A 42 -0.37 6.45 -5.66
C LEU A 42 1.10 6.53 -6.06
N ASN A 43 1.66 7.74 -6.09
CA ASN A 43 3.07 7.93 -6.43
C ASN A 43 3.99 7.63 -5.25
N ASN A 44 3.59 7.99 -4.04
CA ASN A 44 4.45 7.94 -2.86
C ASN A 44 4.45 6.58 -2.16
N VAL A 45 3.31 5.91 -2.05
CA VAL A 45 3.21 4.67 -1.29
C VAL A 45 4.06 3.56 -1.90
N PRO A 46 3.96 3.24 -3.20
CA PRO A 46 4.81 2.19 -3.77
C PRO A 46 6.30 2.49 -3.62
N ARG A 47 6.68 3.72 -3.84
CA ARG A 47 8.07 4.14 -3.71
C ARG A 47 8.58 3.96 -2.29
N THR A 48 7.79 4.39 -1.31
CA THR A 48 8.20 4.34 0.09
C THR A 48 8.31 2.92 0.60
N VAL A 49 7.35 2.05 0.26
CA VAL A 49 7.43 0.65 0.71
C VAL A 49 8.62 -0.05 0.08
N THR A 50 8.96 0.28 -1.16
CA THR A 50 10.15 -0.27 -1.81
C THR A 50 11.42 0.18 -1.09
N GLU A 51 11.48 1.45 -0.70
CA GLU A 51 12.63 1.99 0.04
C GLU A 51 12.80 1.31 1.40
N GLN A 52 11.72 0.81 1.99
CA GLN A 52 11.77 0.11 3.27
C GLN A 52 12.03 -1.39 3.12
N GLY A 53 12.29 -1.86 1.91
CA GLY A 53 12.65 -3.25 1.68
C GLY A 53 11.51 -4.17 1.32
N HIS A 54 10.28 -3.66 1.28
CA HIS A 54 9.12 -4.46 0.86
C HIS A 54 9.05 -4.51 -0.65
N GLN A 55 8.27 -5.45 -1.19
CA GLN A 55 8.16 -5.64 -2.62
C GLN A 55 6.77 -5.25 -3.11
N VAL A 56 6.69 -4.40 -4.14
CA VAL A 56 5.45 -4.10 -4.83
C VAL A 56 5.27 -5.15 -5.93
N LEU A 57 4.25 -5.98 -5.79
CA LEU A 57 3.99 -7.08 -6.72
C LEU A 57 3.21 -6.62 -7.94
N SER A 58 2.23 -5.76 -7.75
CA SER A 58 1.41 -5.25 -8.85
C SER A 58 0.71 -3.96 -8.46
N ILE A 59 0.34 -3.19 -9.47
CA ILE A 59 -0.48 -2.00 -9.32
C ILE A 59 -1.53 -2.06 -10.42
N HIS A 60 -2.82 -1.97 -10.06
CA HIS A 60 -3.88 -1.95 -11.06
C HIS A 60 -5.03 -1.06 -10.60
N GLN A 61 -5.78 -0.56 -11.56
CA GLN A 61 -6.89 0.35 -11.32
C GLN A 61 -8.21 -0.37 -11.52
N VAL A 62 -9.13 -0.19 -10.57
CA VAL A 62 -10.51 -0.70 -10.66
C VAL A 62 -11.43 0.45 -10.29
N GLU A 63 -12.24 0.92 -11.24
CA GLU A 63 -13.25 1.97 -11.03
C GLU A 63 -12.71 3.21 -10.34
N GLY A 64 -11.55 3.71 -10.81
CA GLY A 64 -10.95 4.92 -10.26
C GLY A 64 -10.16 4.72 -8.98
N VAL A 65 -10.14 3.52 -8.45
CA VAL A 65 -9.35 3.17 -7.26
C VAL A 65 -8.14 2.37 -7.70
N HIS A 66 -6.97 2.73 -7.20
CA HIS A 66 -5.74 2.03 -7.51
C HIS A 66 -5.41 1.04 -6.42
N HIS A 67 -5.20 -0.21 -6.81
CA HIS A 67 -4.84 -1.28 -5.88
C HIS A 67 -3.36 -1.61 -6.03
N VAL A 68 -2.64 -1.47 -4.93
CA VAL A 68 -1.20 -1.79 -4.88
C VAL A 68 -1.03 -3.04 -4.03
N LEU A 69 -0.52 -4.10 -4.63
CA LEU A 69 -0.26 -5.34 -3.91
C LEU A 69 1.19 -5.34 -3.45
N ILE A 70 1.38 -5.39 -2.13
CA ILE A 70 2.69 -5.30 -1.50
C ILE A 70 2.98 -6.58 -0.74
N ARG A 71 4.19 -7.09 -0.89
CA ARG A 71 4.66 -8.24 -0.13
C ARG A 71 5.57 -7.77 0.99
N LYS A 72 5.27 -8.19 2.21
CA LYS A 72 6.08 -7.86 3.38
C LYS A 72 7.45 -8.53 3.32
N ALA A 73 8.46 -7.75 3.53
CA ALA A 73 9.84 -8.26 3.56
C ALA A 73 10.13 -9.12 4.79
#